data_b7a964c3b6c2326a9cea5922cf0ba1a4
#
_entry.id   b7a964c3b6c2326a9cea5922cf0ba1a4
#
_cell.length_a   1.000
_cell.length_b   1.000
_cell.length_c   1.000
_cell.angle_alpha   90.00
_cell.angle_beta   90.00
_cell.angle_gamma   90.00
#
_symmetry.space_group_name_H-M   'P 1'
#
loop_
_entity.id
_entity.type
_entity.pdbx_description
1 polymer ?
#
loop_
_entity_poly.entity_id
_entity_poly.type
_entity_poly.pdbx_seq_one_letter_code
_entity_poly.pdbx_strand_id
1 'polypeptide(L)'
;MRFKLHIKPVRDGQKLLFNYQYPLQAWLYGLISQADENYANFLHNRGYEVPNSRKTFKHFTFSSLQITNANPIRKGDTYIQIRSDSVTLVVSFLMDKAAEDFIVGLFQHQAMSIYNRELRADFVVERVETLELPHFSNTESNKTVMAFKTISPMVIAEKIGDLDQYLSPVDDAFARFFALNLYDRYCSLQDGKTMKMDAFSAQNVIQFKLISDHTRIKKRGFAVKEGKEKSKTKVIGYYNFSFEVTAPLAILEVGFLGGMGKECAMGCGCVDVINF
;
A
#
# COMPACT_ATOMS: atom_id res chain seq x y z
N MET A 1 1.97 -1.43 13.61
CA MET A 1 1.12 -2.65 13.76
C MET A 1 0.61 -3.17 12.42
N ARG A 2 0.27 -4.46 12.34
CA ARG A 2 -0.22 -5.10 11.11
C ARG A 2 -1.33 -6.08 11.43
N PHE A 3 -2.43 -6.05 10.64
CA PHE A 3 -3.62 -6.86 10.88
C PHE A 3 -4.03 -7.60 9.62
N LYS A 4 -4.52 -8.83 9.80
CA LYS A 4 -5.20 -9.60 8.75
C LYS A 4 -6.68 -9.67 9.10
N LEU A 5 -7.49 -9.12 8.22
CA LEU A 5 -8.94 -9.15 8.33
C LEU A 5 -9.49 -10.36 7.57
N HIS A 6 -10.37 -11.12 8.19
CA HIS A 6 -11.20 -12.13 7.58
C HIS A 6 -12.58 -11.53 7.34
N ILE A 7 -12.97 -11.48 6.08
CA ILE A 7 -14.08 -10.68 5.60
C ILE A 7 -15.04 -11.61 4.86
N LYS A 8 -16.30 -11.61 5.27
CA LYS A 8 -17.35 -12.41 4.65
C LYS A 8 -18.18 -11.57 3.68
N PRO A 9 -18.35 -11.98 2.43
CA PRO A 9 -19.32 -11.40 1.52
C PRO A 9 -20.75 -11.58 2.06
N VAL A 10 -21.56 -10.51 2.04
CA VAL A 10 -22.95 -10.57 2.53
C VAL A 10 -23.84 -11.41 1.58
N ARG A 11 -23.48 -11.45 0.30
CA ARG A 11 -24.23 -12.19 -0.74
C ARG A 11 -23.27 -12.99 -1.60
N ASP A 12 -23.65 -14.23 -1.93
CA ASP A 12 -22.93 -15.01 -2.94
C ASP A 12 -23.00 -14.34 -4.31
N GLY A 13 -21.92 -14.46 -5.06
CA GLY A 13 -21.85 -13.95 -6.43
C GLY A 13 -21.90 -12.44 -6.57
N GLN A 14 -21.75 -11.68 -5.49
CA GLN A 14 -21.75 -10.21 -5.58
C GLN A 14 -20.59 -9.68 -6.44
N LYS A 15 -20.83 -8.54 -7.06
CA LYS A 15 -19.93 -7.90 -8.00
C LYS A 15 -19.08 -6.84 -7.31
N LEU A 16 -17.77 -7.03 -7.31
CA LEU A 16 -16.79 -6.09 -6.80
C LEU A 16 -16.16 -5.30 -7.96
N LEU A 17 -16.09 -3.98 -7.84
CA LEU A 17 -15.40 -3.13 -8.82
C LEU A 17 -13.96 -3.59 -9.04
N PHE A 18 -13.43 -3.50 -10.26
CA PHE A 18 -11.99 -3.64 -10.45
C PHE A 18 -11.20 -2.55 -9.72
N ASN A 19 -11.72 -1.34 -9.70
CA ASN A 19 -11.06 -0.18 -9.08
C ASN A 19 -11.52 0.02 -7.63
N TYR A 20 -11.53 -1.06 -6.84
CA TYR A 20 -12.01 -1.06 -5.46
C TYR A 20 -11.08 -0.37 -4.46
N GLN A 21 -9.84 -0.06 -4.83
CA GLN A 21 -8.85 0.51 -3.91
C GLN A 21 -9.29 1.85 -3.34
N TYR A 22 -9.83 2.74 -4.18
CA TYR A 22 -10.28 4.05 -3.71
C TYR A 22 -11.46 3.97 -2.72
N PRO A 23 -12.57 3.25 -2.99
CA PRO A 23 -13.61 3.06 -1.99
C PRO A 23 -13.15 2.26 -0.76
N LEU A 24 -12.20 1.34 -0.89
CA LEU A 24 -11.62 0.63 0.25
C LEU A 24 -10.78 1.57 1.13
N GLN A 25 -9.99 2.47 0.53
CA GLN A 25 -9.32 3.54 1.26
C GLN A 25 -10.32 4.43 2.01
N ALA A 26 -11.44 4.81 1.37
CA ALA A 26 -12.47 5.63 2.00
C ALA A 26 -13.09 4.94 3.23
N TRP A 27 -13.31 3.62 3.16
CA TRP A 27 -13.77 2.83 4.30
C TRP A 27 -12.76 2.84 5.45
N LEU A 28 -11.46 2.65 5.18
CA LEU A 28 -10.39 2.71 6.20
C LEU A 28 -10.34 4.10 6.88
N TYR A 29 -10.40 5.18 6.11
CA TYR A 29 -10.47 6.53 6.68
C TYR A 29 -11.75 6.74 7.51
N GLY A 30 -12.87 6.16 7.08
CA GLY A 30 -14.12 6.20 7.83
C GLY A 30 -14.00 5.55 9.21
N LEU A 31 -13.29 4.41 9.31
CA LEU A 31 -13.04 3.75 10.59
C LEU A 31 -12.16 4.59 11.53
N ILE A 32 -11.07 5.15 11.00
CA ILE A 32 -10.19 6.04 11.79
C ILE A 32 -10.96 7.28 12.24
N SER A 33 -11.79 7.86 11.36
CA SER A 33 -12.60 9.05 11.65
C SER A 33 -13.66 8.82 12.73
N GLN A 34 -14.20 7.63 12.85
CA GLN A 34 -15.15 7.27 13.92
C GLN A 34 -14.49 7.27 15.30
N ALA A 35 -13.20 6.93 15.37
CA ALA A 35 -12.44 6.96 16.62
C ALA A 35 -11.86 8.35 16.90
N ASP A 36 -11.27 9.00 15.89
CA ASP A 36 -10.68 10.35 15.98
C ASP A 36 -10.79 11.08 14.63
N GLU A 37 -11.80 11.95 14.53
CA GLU A 37 -12.05 12.74 13.32
C GLU A 37 -10.91 13.71 13.01
N ASN A 38 -10.29 14.32 14.04
CA ASN A 38 -9.20 15.28 13.83
C ASN A 38 -7.96 14.59 13.26
N TYR A 39 -7.64 13.40 13.77
CA TYR A 39 -6.53 12.62 13.25
C TYR A 39 -6.79 12.10 11.83
N ALA A 40 -8.00 11.63 11.54
CA ALA A 40 -8.39 11.24 10.19
C ALA A 40 -8.27 12.42 9.20
N ASN A 41 -8.73 13.61 9.59
CA ASN A 41 -8.59 14.83 8.80
C ASN A 41 -7.12 15.24 8.60
N PHE A 42 -6.29 15.12 9.62
CA PHE A 42 -4.84 15.32 9.50
C PHE A 42 -4.24 14.36 8.49
N LEU A 43 -4.50 13.05 8.62
CA LEU A 43 -4.00 12.04 7.70
C LEU A 43 -4.49 12.29 6.26
N HIS A 44 -5.76 12.63 6.08
CA HIS A 44 -6.33 12.84 4.75
C HIS A 44 -5.76 14.08 4.05
N ASN A 45 -5.71 15.21 4.74
CA ASN A 45 -5.42 16.50 4.12
C ASN A 45 -3.92 16.86 4.14
N ARG A 46 -3.21 16.52 5.21
CA ARG A 46 -1.78 16.86 5.40
C ARG A 46 -0.90 15.62 5.40
N GLY A 47 -1.02 14.78 6.42
CA GLY A 47 -0.11 13.68 6.69
C GLY A 47 1.25 14.17 7.19
N TYR A 48 2.25 13.32 7.12
CA TYR A 48 3.61 13.55 7.61
C TYR A 48 4.46 14.14 6.49
N GLU A 49 4.95 15.35 6.69
CA GLU A 49 5.68 16.13 5.68
C GLU A 49 7.16 15.80 5.68
N VAL A 50 7.76 15.68 4.49
CA VAL A 50 9.22 15.58 4.35
C VAL A 50 9.82 16.98 4.55
N PRO A 51 10.82 17.15 5.44
CA PRO A 51 11.46 18.43 5.66
C PRO A 51 11.96 19.08 4.35
N ASN A 52 11.66 20.37 4.18
CA ASN A 52 12.03 21.15 3.00
C ASN A 52 11.51 20.59 1.66
N SER A 53 10.38 19.88 1.68
CA SER A 53 9.73 19.31 0.50
C SER A 53 8.21 19.47 0.57
N ARG A 54 7.54 19.35 -0.58
CA ARG A 54 6.08 19.26 -0.66
C ARG A 54 5.55 17.83 -0.58
N LYS A 55 6.43 16.86 -0.36
CA LYS A 55 6.05 15.45 -0.27
C LYS A 55 5.46 15.16 1.10
N THR A 56 4.37 14.41 1.12
CA THR A 56 3.69 13.96 2.35
C THR A 56 3.44 12.47 2.30
N PHE A 57 3.45 11.83 3.47
CA PHE A 57 3.18 10.40 3.63
C PHE A 57 2.07 10.18 4.66
N LYS A 58 1.30 9.10 4.50
CA LYS A 58 0.21 8.73 5.41
C LYS A 58 0.61 7.59 6.36
N HIS A 59 1.73 6.92 6.09
CA HIS A 59 2.32 5.84 6.88
C HIS A 59 1.38 4.67 7.17
N PHE A 60 0.51 4.35 6.23
CA PHE A 60 -0.23 3.10 6.20
C PHE A 60 -0.38 2.57 4.77
N THR A 61 -0.63 1.29 4.66
CA THR A 61 -0.90 0.60 3.40
C THR A 61 -1.82 -0.59 3.63
N PHE A 62 -2.32 -1.18 2.55
CA PHE A 62 -3.09 -2.42 2.61
C PHE A 62 -2.85 -3.29 1.38
N SER A 63 -3.09 -4.59 1.53
CA SER A 63 -2.95 -5.57 0.45
C SER A 63 -4.06 -5.44 -0.59
N SER A 64 -3.88 -6.10 -1.72
CA SER A 64 -5.04 -6.46 -2.54
C SER A 64 -5.96 -7.39 -1.75
N LEU A 65 -7.28 -7.32 -2.01
CA LEU A 65 -8.22 -8.30 -1.49
C LEU A 65 -7.85 -9.69 -2.04
N GLN A 66 -7.65 -10.65 -1.15
CA GLN A 66 -7.36 -12.03 -1.50
C GLN A 66 -8.69 -12.77 -1.65
N ILE A 67 -9.10 -12.98 -2.88
CA ILE A 67 -10.34 -13.67 -3.26
C ILE A 67 -9.92 -15.04 -3.81
N THR A 68 -10.20 -16.11 -3.05
CA THR A 68 -9.76 -17.47 -3.40
C THR A 68 -10.57 -18.08 -4.54
N ASN A 69 -11.83 -17.69 -4.66
CA ASN A 69 -12.73 -18.15 -5.72
C ASN A 69 -13.51 -16.97 -6.30
N ALA A 70 -13.34 -16.75 -7.58
CA ALA A 70 -14.04 -15.74 -8.36
C ALA A 70 -14.33 -16.27 -9.75
N ASN A 71 -15.36 -15.76 -10.40
CA ASN A 71 -15.58 -16.09 -11.80
C ASN A 71 -14.41 -15.61 -12.66
N PRO A 72 -14.03 -16.36 -13.71
CA PRO A 72 -12.99 -15.94 -14.65
C PRO A 72 -13.33 -14.57 -15.23
N ILE A 73 -12.34 -13.66 -15.20
CA ILE A 73 -12.46 -12.33 -15.76
C ILE A 73 -12.35 -12.40 -17.28
N ARG A 74 -13.33 -11.85 -17.99
CA ARG A 74 -13.36 -11.78 -19.45
C ARG A 74 -12.97 -10.38 -19.93
N LYS A 75 -12.54 -10.30 -21.18
CA LYS A 75 -12.26 -8.99 -21.80
C LYS A 75 -13.56 -8.16 -21.87
N GLY A 76 -13.55 -6.98 -21.28
CA GLY A 76 -14.71 -6.10 -21.20
C GLY A 76 -15.43 -6.09 -19.85
N ASP A 77 -15.12 -7.05 -18.95
CA ASP A 77 -15.65 -7.02 -17.60
C ASP A 77 -15.14 -5.79 -16.84
N THR A 78 -16.02 -5.17 -16.06
CA THR A 78 -15.71 -4.01 -15.19
C THR A 78 -15.73 -4.38 -13.71
N TYR A 79 -15.98 -5.65 -13.38
CA TYR A 79 -16.10 -6.15 -12.01
C TYR A 79 -15.51 -7.56 -11.85
N ILE A 80 -15.25 -7.93 -10.62
CA ILE A 80 -14.91 -9.29 -10.18
C ILE A 80 -16.18 -9.88 -9.55
N GLN A 81 -16.66 -11.02 -10.01
CA GLN A 81 -17.76 -11.73 -9.36
C GLN A 81 -17.21 -12.69 -8.31
N ILE A 82 -17.46 -12.38 -7.04
CA ILE A 82 -16.93 -13.13 -5.90
C ILE A 82 -17.77 -14.39 -5.68
N ARG A 83 -17.08 -15.53 -5.55
CA ARG A 83 -17.65 -16.84 -5.22
C ARG A 83 -17.05 -17.44 -3.94
N SER A 84 -16.13 -16.71 -3.32
CA SER A 84 -15.54 -17.13 -2.06
C SER A 84 -16.49 -16.83 -0.90
N ASP A 85 -16.57 -17.74 0.05
CA ASP A 85 -17.27 -17.54 1.32
C ASP A 85 -16.49 -16.59 2.24
N SER A 86 -15.20 -16.45 2.02
CA SER A 86 -14.31 -15.57 2.77
C SER A 86 -13.30 -14.88 1.84
N VAL A 87 -13.00 -13.63 2.17
CA VAL A 87 -11.99 -12.79 1.53
C VAL A 87 -11.05 -12.29 2.61
N THR A 88 -9.77 -12.16 2.33
CA THR A 88 -8.83 -11.60 3.32
C THR A 88 -8.20 -10.30 2.84
N LEU A 89 -7.88 -9.43 3.80
CA LEU A 89 -7.22 -8.15 3.60
C LEU A 89 -6.16 -7.97 4.69
N VAL A 90 -4.93 -7.64 4.29
CA VAL A 90 -3.90 -7.19 5.23
C VAL A 90 -3.91 -5.67 5.26
N VAL A 91 -3.95 -5.08 6.46
CA VAL A 91 -3.82 -3.63 6.68
C VAL A 91 -2.60 -3.41 7.58
N SER A 92 -1.77 -2.46 7.23
CA SER A 92 -0.49 -2.19 7.88
C SER A 92 -0.36 -0.71 8.21
N PHE A 93 -0.06 -0.42 9.48
CA PHE A 93 0.12 0.92 10.01
C PHE A 93 1.49 1.04 10.66
N LEU A 94 2.24 2.07 10.31
CA LEU A 94 3.49 2.41 10.99
C LEU A 94 3.22 3.18 12.29
N MET A 95 2.24 4.10 12.27
CA MET A 95 1.88 4.90 13.43
C MET A 95 0.89 4.15 14.32
N ASP A 96 1.21 3.98 15.60
CA ASP A 96 0.37 3.26 16.56
C ASP A 96 -0.99 3.94 16.72
N LYS A 97 -1.03 5.27 16.78
CA LYS A 97 -2.29 6.03 16.83
C LYS A 97 -3.25 5.65 15.69
N ALA A 98 -2.76 5.53 14.44
CA ALA A 98 -3.59 5.13 13.31
C ALA A 98 -4.11 3.69 13.45
N ALA A 99 -3.28 2.80 14.01
CA ALA A 99 -3.64 1.40 14.24
C ALA A 99 -4.70 1.27 15.34
N GLU A 100 -4.54 2.01 16.42
CA GLU A 100 -5.49 2.03 17.54
C GLU A 100 -6.86 2.57 17.11
N ASP A 101 -6.89 3.73 16.42
CA ASP A 101 -8.12 4.34 15.94
C ASP A 101 -8.82 3.45 14.90
N PHE A 102 -8.05 2.78 14.04
CA PHE A 102 -8.61 1.80 13.10
C PHE A 102 -9.31 0.65 13.84
N ILE A 103 -8.68 0.06 14.86
CA ILE A 103 -9.24 -1.03 15.63
C ILE A 103 -10.48 -0.56 16.40
N VAL A 104 -10.44 0.59 17.07
CA VAL A 104 -11.59 1.17 17.76
C VAL A 104 -12.77 1.37 16.82
N GLY A 105 -12.54 2.00 15.66
CA GLY A 105 -13.57 2.20 14.65
C GLY A 105 -14.13 0.89 14.09
N LEU A 106 -13.29 -0.13 13.91
CA LEU A 106 -13.71 -1.44 13.44
C LEU A 106 -14.60 -2.19 14.44
N PHE A 107 -14.33 -2.09 15.74
CA PHE A 107 -15.20 -2.64 16.78
C PHE A 107 -16.57 -1.97 16.82
N GLN A 108 -16.65 -0.69 16.47
CA GLN A 108 -17.90 0.05 16.37
C GLN A 108 -18.67 -0.28 15.08
N HIS A 109 -17.94 -0.57 13.96
CA HIS A 109 -18.52 -0.77 12.65
C HIS A 109 -17.81 -1.88 11.85
N GLN A 110 -18.34 -3.10 11.95
CA GLN A 110 -17.80 -4.27 11.24
C GLN A 110 -18.25 -4.37 9.76
N ALA A 111 -19.26 -3.58 9.38
CA ALA A 111 -19.75 -3.56 8.01
C ALA A 111 -18.75 -2.82 7.08
N MET A 112 -18.49 -3.42 5.92
CA MET A 112 -17.69 -2.83 4.86
C MET A 112 -18.48 -2.81 3.57
N SER A 113 -18.70 -1.62 3.00
CA SER A 113 -19.33 -1.45 1.70
C SER A 113 -18.35 -0.84 0.71
N ILE A 114 -18.08 -1.55 -0.37
CA ILE A 114 -17.25 -1.10 -1.49
C ILE A 114 -18.18 -0.79 -2.65
N TYR A 115 -18.33 0.47 -3.00
CA TYR A 115 -19.30 0.88 -4.00
C TYR A 115 -18.86 2.07 -4.84
N ASN A 116 -19.49 2.20 -6.00
CA ASN A 116 -19.53 3.39 -6.82
C ASN A 116 -21.00 3.66 -7.23
N ARG A 117 -21.21 4.45 -8.29
CA ARG A 117 -22.57 4.77 -8.78
C ARG A 117 -23.31 3.57 -9.37
N GLU A 118 -22.60 2.54 -9.84
CA GLU A 118 -23.15 1.42 -10.63
C GLU A 118 -23.17 0.11 -9.84
N LEU A 119 -22.18 -0.11 -8.99
CA LEU A 119 -21.95 -1.38 -8.30
C LEU A 119 -21.74 -1.18 -6.81
N ARG A 120 -22.23 -2.15 -6.04
CA ARG A 120 -22.02 -2.23 -4.59
C ARG A 120 -21.73 -3.68 -4.19
N ALA A 121 -20.66 -3.86 -3.41
CA ALA A 121 -20.32 -5.11 -2.76
C ALA A 121 -20.25 -4.87 -1.25
N ASP A 122 -21.05 -5.64 -0.51
CA ASP A 122 -21.18 -5.53 0.94
C ASP A 122 -20.53 -6.71 1.63
N PHE A 123 -19.81 -6.43 2.71
CA PHE A 123 -19.05 -7.40 3.48
C PHE A 123 -19.20 -7.15 4.98
N VAL A 124 -18.86 -8.17 5.78
CA VAL A 124 -18.73 -8.06 7.23
C VAL A 124 -17.34 -8.55 7.63
N VAL A 125 -16.65 -7.81 8.48
CA VAL A 125 -15.39 -8.25 9.08
C VAL A 125 -15.73 -9.19 10.24
N GLU A 126 -15.44 -10.49 10.07
CA GLU A 126 -15.76 -11.50 11.08
C GLU A 126 -14.64 -11.71 12.09
N ARG A 127 -13.40 -11.55 11.66
CA ARG A 127 -12.23 -11.78 12.52
C ARG A 127 -11.06 -10.87 12.12
N VAL A 128 -10.33 -10.43 13.14
CA VAL A 128 -9.07 -9.69 13.00
C VAL A 128 -7.95 -10.47 13.67
N GLU A 129 -6.87 -10.68 12.96
CA GLU A 129 -5.64 -11.27 13.48
C GLU A 129 -4.54 -10.21 13.49
N THR A 130 -3.87 -10.04 14.62
CA THR A 130 -2.63 -9.28 14.68
C THR A 130 -1.52 -10.15 14.08
N LEU A 131 -0.82 -9.62 13.07
CA LEU A 131 0.31 -10.31 12.47
C LEU A 131 1.59 -9.94 13.21
N GLU A 132 2.39 -10.95 13.53
CA GLU A 132 3.71 -10.76 14.10
C GLU A 132 4.60 -9.98 13.11
N LEU A 133 5.40 -9.08 13.66
CA LEU A 133 6.41 -8.39 12.86
C LEU A 133 7.59 -9.34 12.62
N PRO A 134 8.20 -9.32 11.45
CA PRO A 134 9.38 -10.11 11.19
C PRO A 134 10.51 -9.70 12.16
N HIS A 135 11.25 -10.68 12.64
CA HIS A 135 12.45 -10.41 13.41
C HIS A 135 13.50 -9.77 12.50
N PHE A 136 13.71 -8.50 12.70
CA PHE A 136 14.74 -7.77 12.02
C PHE A 136 16.08 -8.07 12.76
N SER A 137 16.87 -9.01 12.24
CA SER A 137 18.19 -9.31 12.82
C SER A 137 19.15 -8.17 12.50
N ASN A 138 19.66 -7.51 13.54
CA ASN A 138 20.77 -6.59 13.38
C ASN A 138 22.02 -7.38 12.96
N THR A 139 22.51 -7.13 11.76
CA THR A 139 23.86 -7.56 11.36
C THR A 139 24.89 -6.58 11.93
N GLU A 140 26.13 -7.03 12.13
CA GLU A 140 27.26 -6.18 12.58
C GLU A 140 27.50 -4.96 11.68
N SER A 141 27.07 -5.02 10.42
CA SER A 141 26.95 -3.87 9.53
C SER A 141 25.64 -3.16 9.83
N ASN A 142 25.64 -1.83 9.98
CA ASN A 142 24.43 -1.00 10.17
C ASN A 142 23.34 -1.16 9.09
N LYS A 143 23.42 -2.19 8.25
CA LYS A 143 22.47 -2.51 7.17
C LYS A 143 22.01 -3.96 7.29
N THR A 144 20.70 -4.16 7.10
CA THR A 144 20.04 -5.46 7.10
C THR A 144 19.55 -5.77 5.67
N VAL A 145 19.61 -7.03 5.29
CA VAL A 145 19.05 -7.53 4.02
C VAL A 145 17.75 -8.24 4.33
N MET A 146 16.69 -7.85 3.64
CA MET A 146 15.39 -8.53 3.74
C MET A 146 14.80 -8.81 2.36
N ALA A 147 14.22 -9.98 2.21
CA ALA A 147 13.48 -10.37 1.02
C ALA A 147 11.97 -10.16 1.20
N PHE A 148 11.36 -9.55 0.21
CA PHE A 148 9.95 -9.21 0.20
C PHE A 148 9.26 -9.74 -1.06
N LYS A 149 7.96 -10.00 -0.93
CA LYS A 149 7.03 -10.19 -2.07
C LYS A 149 5.95 -9.11 -2.03
N THR A 150 5.54 -8.65 -3.19
CA THR A 150 4.41 -7.72 -3.31
C THR A 150 3.09 -8.45 -3.02
N ILE A 151 2.28 -7.91 -2.13
CA ILE A 151 0.90 -8.36 -1.87
C ILE A 151 -0.14 -7.30 -2.29
N SER A 152 0.34 -6.17 -2.81
CA SER A 152 -0.41 -5.20 -3.58
C SER A 152 0.47 -4.58 -4.67
N PRO A 153 -0.09 -3.86 -5.67
CA PRO A 153 0.72 -3.22 -6.68
C PRO A 153 1.69 -2.20 -6.07
N MET A 154 2.96 -2.23 -6.47
CA MET A 154 3.96 -1.23 -6.11
C MET A 154 4.03 -0.16 -7.19
N VAL A 155 3.98 1.10 -6.79
CA VAL A 155 4.02 2.26 -7.68
C VAL A 155 5.32 3.02 -7.45
N ILE A 156 6.20 3.00 -8.45
CA ILE A 156 7.40 3.83 -8.48
C ILE A 156 7.31 4.70 -9.73
N ALA A 157 7.65 5.97 -9.60
CA ALA A 157 7.64 6.89 -10.74
C ALA A 157 8.75 7.93 -10.63
N GLU A 158 9.30 8.26 -11.76
CA GLU A 158 10.13 9.45 -11.99
C GLU A 158 9.23 10.61 -12.40
N LYS A 159 9.48 11.79 -11.84
CA LYS A 159 8.76 12.98 -12.26
C LYS A 159 9.51 13.67 -13.39
N ILE A 160 8.90 13.73 -14.57
CA ILE A 160 9.44 14.43 -15.75
C ILE A 160 8.53 15.63 -16.03
N GLY A 161 9.02 16.82 -15.72
CA GLY A 161 8.17 18.03 -15.71
C GLY A 161 7.04 17.87 -14.69
N ASP A 162 5.79 17.99 -15.13
CA ASP A 162 4.60 17.82 -14.29
C ASP A 162 4.01 16.41 -14.34
N LEU A 163 4.57 15.49 -15.12
CA LEU A 163 4.05 14.15 -15.32
C LEU A 163 4.84 13.10 -14.56
N ASP A 164 4.14 12.12 -14.01
CA ASP A 164 4.73 10.91 -13.45
C ASP A 164 4.97 9.87 -14.56
N GLN A 165 6.23 9.53 -14.82
CA GLN A 165 6.60 8.37 -15.62
C GLN A 165 6.72 7.17 -14.69
N TYR A 166 5.78 6.23 -14.78
CA TYR A 166 5.75 5.02 -13.97
C TYR A 166 6.79 4.00 -14.44
N LEU A 167 7.59 3.51 -13.50
CA LEU A 167 8.72 2.61 -13.75
C LEU A 167 8.34 1.16 -13.44
N SER A 168 8.76 0.26 -14.32
CA SER A 168 8.71 -1.18 -14.09
C SER A 168 9.89 -1.62 -13.21
N PRO A 169 9.75 -2.68 -12.38
CA PRO A 169 10.87 -3.22 -11.59
C PRO A 169 12.10 -3.65 -12.41
N VAL A 170 11.97 -3.77 -13.72
CA VAL A 170 13.06 -4.10 -14.64
C VAL A 170 13.72 -2.87 -15.29
N ASP A 171 13.16 -1.68 -15.08
CA ASP A 171 13.73 -0.44 -15.62
C ASP A 171 14.94 -0.02 -14.77
N ASP A 172 16.04 0.38 -15.39
CA ASP A 172 17.29 0.78 -14.73
C ASP A 172 17.08 1.88 -13.67
N ALA A 173 16.11 2.75 -13.92
CA ALA A 173 15.77 3.84 -13.02
C ALA A 173 14.98 3.41 -11.78
N PHE A 174 14.35 2.22 -11.80
CA PHE A 174 13.44 1.78 -10.73
C PHE A 174 14.11 1.77 -9.35
N ALA A 175 15.29 1.14 -9.24
CA ALA A 175 15.99 0.98 -7.97
C ALA A 175 16.30 2.33 -7.30
N ARG A 176 16.74 3.34 -8.09
CA ARG A 176 17.08 4.67 -7.53
C ARG A 176 15.84 5.44 -7.07
N PHE A 177 14.73 5.38 -7.80
CA PHE A 177 13.51 6.06 -7.39
C PHE A 177 12.75 5.31 -6.27
N PHE A 178 12.88 3.99 -6.20
CA PHE A 178 12.46 3.20 -5.04
C PHE A 178 13.22 3.65 -3.79
N ALA A 179 14.56 3.70 -3.86
CA ALA A 179 15.41 4.12 -2.76
C ALA A 179 15.09 5.55 -2.29
N LEU A 180 14.94 6.50 -3.22
CA LEU A 180 14.57 7.86 -2.89
C LEU A 180 13.20 7.95 -2.21
N ASN A 181 12.19 7.25 -2.72
CA ASN A 181 10.84 7.27 -2.13
C ASN A 181 10.85 6.70 -0.70
N LEU A 182 11.57 5.60 -0.48
CA LEU A 182 11.65 4.98 0.84
C LEU A 182 12.46 5.83 1.83
N TYR A 183 13.54 6.48 1.37
CA TYR A 183 14.29 7.43 2.16
C TYR A 183 13.48 8.67 2.54
N ASP A 184 12.77 9.28 1.59
CA ASP A 184 11.88 10.42 1.86
C ASP A 184 10.80 10.07 2.89
N ARG A 185 10.23 8.85 2.78
CA ARG A 185 9.26 8.33 3.76
C ARG A 185 9.86 8.25 5.17
N TYR A 186 11.08 7.76 5.29
CA TYR A 186 11.80 7.74 6.56
C TYR A 186 12.04 9.17 7.08
N CYS A 187 12.48 10.09 6.20
CA CYS A 187 12.73 11.48 6.57
C CYS A 187 11.49 12.22 7.09
N SER A 188 10.29 11.86 6.63
CA SER A 188 9.05 12.49 7.09
C SER A 188 8.69 12.18 8.56
N LEU A 189 9.43 11.29 9.21
CA LEU A 189 9.31 10.94 10.63
C LEU A 189 10.43 11.54 11.50
N GLN A 190 11.37 12.23 10.88
CA GLN A 190 12.53 12.79 11.58
C GLN A 190 12.34 14.30 11.78
N ASP A 191 12.59 14.80 12.97
CA ASP A 191 12.43 16.21 13.37
C ASP A 191 13.45 17.13 12.66
N GLY A 192 13.40 17.20 11.34
CA GLY A 192 14.22 18.11 10.52
C GLY A 192 15.72 17.78 10.47
N LYS A 193 16.16 16.65 11.05
CA LYS A 193 17.59 16.28 11.18
C LYS A 193 18.14 15.50 9.99
N THR A 194 17.33 15.19 9.00
CA THR A 194 17.77 14.38 7.84
C THR A 194 18.22 15.25 6.68
N MET A 195 19.30 14.83 6.03
CA MET A 195 19.81 15.50 4.84
C MET A 195 18.97 15.13 3.62
N LYS A 196 18.57 16.13 2.83
CA LYS A 196 17.92 15.89 1.55
C LYS A 196 18.85 15.13 0.61
N MET A 197 18.39 14.04 0.04
CA MET A 197 19.13 13.23 -0.93
C MET A 197 18.49 13.30 -2.31
N ASP A 198 19.28 13.16 -3.35
CA ASP A 198 18.82 12.82 -4.69
C ASP A 198 18.69 11.30 -4.85
N ALA A 199 18.17 10.87 -6.01
CA ALA A 199 17.91 9.44 -6.25
C ALA A 199 19.20 8.59 -6.32
N PHE A 200 20.31 9.16 -6.75
CA PHE A 200 21.61 8.44 -6.79
C PHE A 200 22.21 8.30 -5.39
N SER A 201 22.16 9.36 -4.59
CA SER A 201 22.64 9.32 -3.20
C SER A 201 21.83 8.36 -2.33
N ALA A 202 20.51 8.30 -2.54
CA ALA A 202 19.62 7.38 -1.82
C ALA A 202 19.98 5.90 -2.07
N GLN A 203 20.46 5.53 -3.25
CA GLN A 203 20.90 4.16 -3.55
C GLN A 203 22.14 3.73 -2.74
N ASN A 204 22.95 4.66 -2.25
CA ASN A 204 24.07 4.31 -1.37
C ASN A 204 23.59 3.88 0.03
N VAL A 205 22.40 4.31 0.43
CA VAL A 205 21.79 3.95 1.71
C VAL A 205 20.87 2.74 1.56
N ILE A 206 20.08 2.69 0.49
CA ILE A 206 19.03 1.70 0.25
C ILE A 206 19.31 1.03 -1.10
N GLN A 207 19.56 -0.27 -1.08
CA GLN A 207 19.78 -1.05 -2.30
C GLN A 207 18.56 -1.92 -2.57
N PHE A 208 18.08 -1.91 -3.80
CA PHE A 208 17.01 -2.75 -4.29
C PHE A 208 17.56 -3.77 -5.28
N LYS A 209 17.18 -5.04 -5.13
CA LYS A 209 17.53 -6.12 -6.06
C LYS A 209 16.30 -6.94 -6.39
N LEU A 210 15.90 -6.98 -7.65
CA LEU A 210 14.83 -7.83 -8.13
C LEU A 210 15.27 -9.31 -8.06
N ILE A 211 14.43 -10.19 -7.47
CA ILE A 211 14.71 -11.63 -7.37
C ILE A 211 13.85 -12.41 -8.38
N SER A 212 12.62 -11.94 -8.63
CA SER A 212 11.69 -12.63 -9.51
C SER A 212 12.13 -12.65 -10.97
N ASP A 213 11.74 -13.70 -11.66
CA ASP A 213 11.72 -13.74 -13.12
C ASP A 213 10.82 -12.63 -13.67
N HIS A 214 11.32 -11.89 -14.65
CA HIS A 214 10.66 -10.76 -15.31
C HIS A 214 9.29 -11.13 -15.90
N THR A 215 9.14 -12.38 -16.39
CA THR A 215 7.92 -12.90 -17.00
C THR A 215 6.74 -12.99 -16.03
N ARG A 216 7.00 -13.04 -14.72
CA ARG A 216 5.99 -13.12 -13.67
C ARG A 216 5.42 -11.76 -13.27
N ILE A 217 6.12 -10.66 -13.59
CA ILE A 217 5.73 -9.31 -13.21
C ILE A 217 4.49 -8.91 -13.98
N LYS A 218 3.46 -8.49 -13.27
CA LYS A 218 2.20 -8.04 -13.84
C LYS A 218 2.02 -6.54 -13.63
N LYS A 219 1.41 -5.89 -14.61
CA LYS A 219 1.10 -4.46 -14.61
C LYS A 219 -0.39 -4.26 -14.33
N ARG A 220 -0.72 -3.30 -13.47
CA ARG A 220 -2.09 -2.87 -13.21
C ARG A 220 -2.20 -1.35 -13.27
N GLY A 221 -3.20 -0.86 -14.01
CA GLY A 221 -3.58 0.55 -14.00
C GLY A 221 -4.88 0.73 -13.22
N PHE A 222 -4.97 1.80 -12.43
CA PHE A 222 -6.17 2.17 -11.69
C PHE A 222 -6.37 3.70 -11.67
N ALA A 223 -7.63 4.13 -11.54
CA ALA A 223 -7.97 5.54 -11.48
C ALA A 223 -7.98 6.04 -10.03
N VAL A 224 -7.37 7.20 -9.78
CA VAL A 224 -7.29 7.81 -8.44
C VAL A 224 -8.56 8.56 -8.07
N LYS A 225 -9.32 9.05 -9.05
CA LYS A 225 -10.60 9.76 -8.83
C LYS A 225 -11.61 9.35 -9.88
N GLU A 226 -12.70 8.72 -9.46
CA GLU A 226 -13.90 8.55 -10.28
C GLU A 226 -14.83 9.74 -10.05
N GLY A 227 -15.22 10.47 -11.10
CA GLY A 227 -16.34 11.41 -11.02
C GLY A 227 -16.21 12.79 -11.65
N LYS A 228 -15.04 13.19 -12.17
CA LYS A 228 -14.93 14.38 -13.03
C LYS A 228 -14.44 13.96 -14.41
N GLU A 229 -15.26 14.20 -15.42
CA GLU A 229 -15.10 13.72 -16.81
C GLU A 229 -13.78 14.09 -17.52
N LYS A 230 -12.89 14.89 -16.94
CA LYS A 230 -11.71 15.42 -17.63
C LYS A 230 -10.34 15.11 -17.04
N SER A 231 -10.21 14.38 -15.91
CA SER A 231 -8.90 14.00 -15.42
C SER A 231 -8.91 12.68 -14.64
N LYS A 232 -9.08 11.56 -15.33
CA LYS A 232 -8.75 10.25 -14.76
C LYS A 232 -7.22 10.16 -14.66
N THR A 233 -6.64 10.59 -13.56
CA THR A 233 -5.23 10.33 -13.28
C THR A 233 -5.07 8.81 -13.17
N LYS A 234 -4.48 8.21 -14.19
CA LYS A 234 -4.22 6.78 -14.23
C LYS A 234 -2.88 6.52 -13.56
N VAL A 235 -2.92 5.85 -12.42
CA VAL A 235 -1.73 5.36 -11.74
C VAL A 235 -1.40 3.95 -12.25
N ILE A 236 -0.13 3.66 -12.46
CA ILE A 236 0.35 2.35 -12.89
C ILE A 236 1.24 1.76 -11.81
N GLY A 237 0.89 0.57 -11.35
CA GLY A 237 1.68 -0.21 -10.41
C GLY A 237 2.01 -1.60 -10.96
N TYR A 238 3.06 -2.19 -10.41
CA TYR A 238 3.51 -3.54 -10.76
C TYR A 238 3.40 -4.46 -9.56
N TYR A 239 3.06 -5.72 -9.79
CA TYR A 239 2.84 -6.73 -8.74
C TYR A 239 3.26 -8.12 -9.17
N ASN A 240 3.16 -9.09 -8.27
CA ASN A 240 3.55 -10.47 -8.48
C ASN A 240 5.06 -10.61 -8.73
N PHE A 241 5.85 -9.91 -7.92
CA PHE A 241 7.30 -10.03 -7.92
C PHE A 241 7.87 -10.01 -6.50
N SER A 242 9.07 -10.56 -6.38
CA SER A 242 9.87 -10.61 -5.16
C SER A 242 11.19 -9.86 -5.35
N PHE A 243 11.69 -9.27 -4.28
CA PHE A 243 12.87 -8.43 -4.31
C PHE A 243 13.57 -8.43 -2.94
N GLU A 244 14.86 -8.14 -2.93
CA GLU A 244 15.64 -7.87 -1.73
C GLU A 244 15.83 -6.37 -1.54
N VAL A 245 15.81 -5.93 -0.28
CA VAL A 245 16.22 -4.58 0.10
C VAL A 245 17.30 -4.68 1.15
N THR A 246 18.42 -3.98 0.90
CA THR A 246 19.49 -3.78 1.86
C THR A 246 19.45 -2.33 2.34
N ALA A 247 19.14 -2.12 3.62
CA ALA A 247 19.03 -0.79 4.20
C ALA A 247 19.20 -0.83 5.74
N PRO A 248 19.38 0.32 6.42
CA PRO A 248 19.22 0.41 7.86
C PRO A 248 17.86 -0.12 8.32
N LEU A 249 17.84 -0.83 9.45
CA LEU A 249 16.66 -1.49 9.98
C LEU A 249 15.44 -0.57 10.11
N ALA A 250 15.63 0.65 10.64
CA ALA A 250 14.56 1.62 10.80
C ALA A 250 13.90 2.01 9.46
N ILE A 251 14.67 2.03 8.37
CA ILE A 251 14.14 2.31 7.03
C ILE A 251 13.32 1.11 6.50
N LEU A 252 13.81 -0.12 6.73
CA LEU A 252 13.08 -1.34 6.36
C LEU A 252 11.74 -1.44 7.08
N GLU A 253 11.70 -1.13 8.37
CA GLU A 253 10.48 -1.11 9.19
C GLU A 253 9.48 -0.07 8.68
N VAL A 254 9.95 1.15 8.39
CA VAL A 254 9.13 2.21 7.79
C VAL A 254 8.51 1.76 6.46
N GLY A 255 9.28 1.12 5.60
CA GLY A 255 8.78 0.57 4.34
C GLY A 255 7.80 -0.58 4.52
N PHE A 256 8.09 -1.50 5.43
CA PHE A 256 7.25 -2.67 5.69
C PHE A 256 5.89 -2.30 6.27
N LEU A 257 5.85 -1.38 7.24
CA LEU A 257 4.63 -0.96 7.91
C LEU A 257 3.90 0.18 7.18
N GLY A 258 4.64 1.15 6.67
CA GLY A 258 4.07 2.32 6.00
C GLY A 258 3.85 2.15 4.50
N GLY A 259 4.35 1.05 3.91
CA GLY A 259 4.31 0.75 2.49
C GLY A 259 5.54 1.23 1.71
N MET A 260 5.84 0.55 0.60
CA MET A 260 6.98 0.82 -0.29
C MET A 260 6.51 1.42 -1.60
N GLY A 261 6.92 2.65 -1.91
CA GLY A 261 6.56 3.38 -3.12
C GLY A 261 5.50 4.46 -2.93
N LYS A 262 4.88 4.89 -4.02
CA LYS A 262 3.82 5.92 -4.04
C LYS A 262 2.45 5.28 -3.80
N GLU A 263 1.45 6.11 -3.49
CA GLU A 263 0.02 5.72 -3.34
C GLU A 263 -0.24 4.62 -2.30
N CYS A 264 0.58 4.54 -1.24
CA CYS A 264 0.46 3.48 -0.23
C CYS A 264 -0.88 3.52 0.50
N ALA A 265 -1.38 4.71 0.86
CA ALA A 265 -2.70 4.87 1.48
C ALA A 265 -3.86 4.43 0.57
N MET A 266 -3.64 4.30 -0.74
CA MET A 266 -4.59 3.71 -1.69
C MET A 266 -4.41 2.19 -1.87
N GLY A 267 -3.66 1.52 -1.00
CA GLY A 267 -3.40 0.10 -1.07
C GLY A 267 -2.35 -0.28 -2.12
N CYS A 268 -1.34 0.57 -2.29
CA CYS A 268 -0.17 0.24 -3.08
C CYS A 268 1.03 0.01 -2.18
N GLY A 269 2.01 -0.75 -2.65
CA GLY A 269 3.28 -0.97 -1.96
C GLY A 269 3.18 -1.76 -0.67
N CYS A 270 2.09 -2.48 -0.43
CA CYS A 270 2.02 -3.46 0.65
C CYS A 270 2.82 -4.71 0.26
N VAL A 271 3.72 -5.11 1.15
CA VAL A 271 4.63 -6.25 0.93
C VAL A 271 4.53 -7.25 2.07
N ASP A 272 5.02 -8.45 1.84
CA ASP A 272 5.18 -9.48 2.86
C ASP A 272 6.61 -10.01 2.82
N VAL A 273 7.12 -10.47 3.96
CA VAL A 273 8.48 -11.03 4.05
C VAL A 273 8.49 -12.45 3.48
N ILE A 274 9.57 -12.79 2.79
CA ILE A 274 9.86 -14.13 2.35
C ILE A 274 10.84 -14.73 3.37
N ASN A 275 10.39 -15.73 4.13
CA ASN A 275 11.28 -16.55 4.94
C ASN A 275 11.91 -17.60 4.02
N PHE A 276 13.23 -17.64 3.94
CA PHE A 276 14.00 -18.67 3.24
C PHE A 276 14.25 -19.84 4.16
#